data_a8a593dee982059abf0a9f5b8d79e69a
#
_entry.id   a8a593dee982059abf0a9f5b8d79e69a
#
_cell.length_a   1.000
_cell.length_b   1.000
_cell.length_c   1.000
_cell.angle_alpha   90.00
_cell.angle_beta   90.00
_cell.angle_gamma   90.00
#
_symmetry.space_group_name_H-M   'P 1'
#
loop_
_entity.id
_entity.type
_entity.pdbx_description
1 polymer ?
#
loop_
_entity_poly.entity_id
_entity_poly.type
_entity_poly.pdbx_seq_one_letter_code
_entity_poly.pdbx_strand_id
1 'polypeptide(L)'
;WSPDSRYFAVTVEDERAVKDLWVINSMASPRPTLETYKYQMPGEKEAPVRHLFLFDMNDNSYKEIRTSAFKDQTLRLARKPWRQKDRDRKEVASVWLGDNNRFFVTRSSRDLHRIDICSYTVGQDSICPIIEERMNTYQEVRPLAAVGDGKELIQWSERDGWAHLYLYDGEGNLKNRITRGPWHVDQIVKVDEAKRVVYFLANGKEKDENPYYEHLYRVGLDGSGLQQVTPGDYFHTVSMDDNAAFVVNNYSRVNTIPRTDLMDSNGRKLMTLEESDFSGLLAAGYQFPEP
;
A
#
# COMPACT_ATOMS: atom_id res chain seq x y z
N TRP A 1 3.39 15.27 7.40
CA TRP A 1 4.07 15.98 8.49
C TRP A 1 5.26 15.18 9.02
N SER A 2 6.31 15.88 9.51
CA SER A 2 7.34 15.27 10.33
C SER A 2 6.74 14.79 11.68
N PRO A 3 7.35 13.78 12.36
CA PRO A 3 6.87 13.31 13.66
C PRO A 3 6.73 14.43 14.72
N ASP A 4 7.63 15.41 14.71
CA ASP A 4 7.62 16.58 15.62
C ASP A 4 6.73 17.74 15.14
N SER A 5 6.07 17.61 13.98
CA SER A 5 5.21 18.61 13.36
C SER A 5 5.93 19.91 12.94
N ARG A 6 7.26 19.93 12.89
CA ARG A 6 8.04 21.10 12.44
C ARG A 6 7.97 21.27 10.93
N TYR A 7 8.04 20.17 10.20
CA TYR A 7 8.05 20.18 8.74
C TYR A 7 6.80 19.53 8.17
N PHE A 8 6.38 19.96 6.99
CA PHE A 8 5.51 19.15 6.17
C PHE A 8 6.00 19.13 4.72
N ALA A 9 5.90 17.96 4.10
CA ALA A 9 6.19 17.76 2.70
C ALA A 9 4.88 17.56 1.93
N VAL A 10 4.81 18.15 0.72
CA VAL A 10 3.65 18.04 -0.15
C VAL A 10 4.10 17.81 -1.59
N THR A 11 3.39 16.92 -2.29
CA THR A 11 3.51 16.78 -3.72
C THR A 11 2.43 17.63 -4.40
N VAL A 12 2.84 18.44 -5.39
CA VAL A 12 1.96 19.27 -6.20
C VAL A 12 2.01 18.76 -7.63
N GLU A 13 0.84 18.63 -8.25
CA GLU A 13 0.73 18.27 -9.66
C GLU A 13 0.38 19.51 -10.47
N ASP A 14 1.27 19.87 -11.43
CA ASP A 14 1.05 20.96 -12.36
C ASP A 14 0.53 20.42 -13.69
N GLU A 15 -0.76 20.63 -13.94
CA GLU A 15 -1.45 20.18 -15.14
C GLU A 15 -1.72 21.32 -16.13
N ARG A 16 -1.17 22.53 -15.92
CA ARG A 16 -1.50 23.71 -16.73
C ARG A 16 -1.18 23.52 -18.21
N ALA A 17 -0.17 22.74 -18.55
CA ALA A 17 0.21 22.43 -19.92
C ALA A 17 -0.62 21.28 -20.54
N VAL A 18 -1.30 20.50 -19.73
CA VAL A 18 -2.11 19.36 -20.20
C VAL A 18 -3.38 19.86 -20.86
N LYS A 19 -3.75 19.27 -22.00
CA LYS A 19 -4.96 19.63 -22.74
C LYS A 19 -6.21 19.10 -22.06
N ASP A 20 -7.32 19.76 -22.39
CA ASP A 20 -8.63 19.37 -21.89
C ASP A 20 -9.22 18.21 -22.69
N LEU A 21 -9.80 17.24 -21.99
CA LEU A 21 -10.71 16.23 -22.53
C LEU A 21 -12.15 16.64 -22.20
N TRP A 22 -13.04 16.46 -23.15
CA TRP A 22 -14.47 16.74 -22.96
C TRP A 22 -15.25 15.43 -22.91
N VAL A 23 -16.17 15.36 -21.98
CA VAL A 23 -17.10 14.24 -21.85
C VAL A 23 -18.50 14.79 -21.72
N ILE A 24 -19.41 14.23 -22.51
CA ILE A 24 -20.83 14.56 -22.39
C ILE A 24 -21.47 13.61 -21.38
N ASN A 25 -21.90 14.15 -20.24
CA ASN A 25 -22.74 13.42 -19.30
C ASN A 25 -24.20 13.41 -19.83
N SER A 26 -24.51 12.36 -20.58
CA SER A 26 -25.83 12.22 -21.20
C SER A 26 -26.96 11.89 -20.22
N MET A 27 -26.58 11.43 -19.00
CA MET A 27 -27.56 11.07 -17.95
C MET A 27 -27.87 12.22 -17.01
N ALA A 28 -27.23 13.39 -17.17
CA ALA A 28 -27.52 14.55 -16.35
C ALA A 28 -28.94 15.05 -16.57
N SER A 29 -29.64 15.46 -15.50
CA SER A 29 -30.99 15.98 -15.51
C SER A 29 -30.98 17.47 -15.13
N PRO A 30 -31.76 18.35 -15.80
CA PRO A 30 -32.77 18.10 -16.82
C PRO A 30 -32.20 17.98 -18.25
N ARG A 31 -30.92 18.19 -18.48
CA ARG A 31 -30.29 18.13 -19.81
C ARG A 31 -28.86 17.57 -19.68
N PRO A 32 -28.32 16.98 -20.76
CA PRO A 32 -26.92 16.61 -20.83
C PRO A 32 -26.00 17.80 -20.49
N THR A 33 -24.90 17.52 -19.78
CA THR A 33 -23.87 18.50 -19.43
C THR A 33 -22.55 18.16 -20.07
N LEU A 34 -21.73 19.18 -20.38
CA LEU A 34 -20.37 19.03 -20.82
C LEU A 34 -19.46 19.05 -19.57
N GLU A 35 -18.67 18.00 -19.39
CA GLU A 35 -17.62 17.91 -18.37
C GLU A 35 -16.28 18.08 -19.06
N THR A 36 -15.39 18.86 -18.44
CA THR A 36 -14.05 19.14 -18.99
C THR A 36 -13.03 18.94 -17.90
N TYR A 37 -11.97 18.16 -18.17
CA TYR A 37 -10.88 17.92 -17.24
C TYR A 37 -9.55 17.73 -17.98
N LYS A 38 -8.44 17.94 -17.27
CA LYS A 38 -7.10 17.74 -17.81
C LYS A 38 -6.83 16.25 -18.03
N TYR A 39 -6.46 15.88 -19.25
CA TYR A 39 -6.17 14.49 -19.59
C TYR A 39 -5.13 14.39 -20.69
N GLN A 40 -4.01 13.75 -20.38
CA GLN A 40 -2.98 13.49 -21.38
C GLN A 40 -3.34 12.27 -22.22
N MET A 41 -3.63 12.47 -23.48
CA MET A 41 -3.86 11.39 -24.44
C MET A 41 -2.57 10.63 -24.77
N PRO A 42 -2.64 9.35 -25.14
CA PRO A 42 -1.49 8.61 -25.63
C PRO A 42 -0.78 9.36 -26.78
N GLY A 43 0.54 9.50 -26.67
CA GLY A 43 1.36 10.21 -27.69
C GLY A 43 1.48 11.73 -27.50
N GLU A 44 0.73 12.35 -26.61
CA GLU A 44 0.92 13.78 -26.31
C GLU A 44 2.20 14.02 -25.48
N LYS A 45 2.86 15.15 -25.75
CA LYS A 45 4.13 15.51 -25.10
C LYS A 45 3.92 16.08 -23.71
N GLU A 46 2.85 16.85 -23.54
CA GLU A 46 2.50 17.56 -22.32
C GLU A 46 1.89 16.57 -21.33
N ALA A 47 2.58 16.37 -20.22
CA ALA A 47 2.15 15.55 -19.11
C ALA A 47 2.04 16.38 -17.84
N PRO A 48 1.28 15.92 -16.84
CA PRO A 48 1.34 16.50 -15.51
C PRO A 48 2.77 16.45 -14.96
N VAL A 49 3.25 17.59 -14.44
CA VAL A 49 4.57 17.69 -13.81
C VAL A 49 4.40 17.65 -12.29
N ARG A 50 5.12 16.76 -11.63
CA ARG A 50 5.03 16.63 -10.17
C ARG A 50 6.23 17.28 -9.50
N HIS A 51 5.91 18.14 -8.54
CA HIS A 51 6.85 18.88 -7.70
C HIS A 51 6.75 18.35 -6.26
N LEU A 52 7.83 18.45 -5.52
CA LEU A 52 7.90 18.15 -4.10
C LEU A 52 8.37 19.39 -3.36
N PHE A 53 7.60 19.83 -2.39
CA PHE A 53 7.92 20.97 -1.54
C PHE A 53 8.06 20.55 -0.09
N LEU A 54 9.01 21.14 0.61
CA LEU A 54 9.15 21.07 2.06
C LEU A 54 8.89 22.45 2.66
N PHE A 55 8.05 22.50 3.66
CA PHE A 55 7.73 23.70 4.44
C PHE A 55 8.31 23.56 5.83
N ASP A 56 8.96 24.61 6.35
CA ASP A 56 9.41 24.73 7.73
C ASP A 56 8.42 25.65 8.49
N MET A 57 7.76 25.11 9.51
CA MET A 57 6.75 25.83 10.30
C MET A 57 7.36 26.82 11.31
N ASN A 58 8.69 26.76 11.56
CA ASN A 58 9.33 27.69 12.50
C ASN A 58 9.51 29.08 11.92
N ASP A 59 9.81 29.17 10.63
CA ASP A 59 10.08 30.43 9.94
C ASP A 59 9.12 30.73 8.78
N ASN A 60 8.14 29.86 8.56
CA ASN A 60 7.17 29.89 7.45
C ASN A 60 7.83 29.89 6.06
N SER A 61 9.01 29.32 5.94
CA SER A 61 9.69 29.17 4.67
C SER A 61 9.28 27.89 3.94
N TYR A 62 9.54 27.86 2.64
CA TYR A 62 9.41 26.62 1.87
C TYR A 62 10.52 26.49 0.84
N LYS A 63 10.78 25.25 0.45
CA LYS A 63 11.78 24.91 -0.55
C LYS A 63 11.23 23.85 -1.50
N GLU A 64 11.44 24.04 -2.79
CA GLU A 64 11.24 22.98 -3.77
C GLU A 64 12.43 22.03 -3.76
N ILE A 65 12.14 20.73 -3.66
CA ILE A 65 13.13 19.65 -3.66
C ILE A 65 13.25 19.13 -5.10
N ARG A 66 14.47 19.03 -5.62
CA ARG A 66 14.71 18.45 -6.93
C ARG A 66 14.44 16.96 -6.93
N THR A 67 13.55 16.52 -7.82
CA THR A 67 13.07 15.13 -7.90
C THR A 67 13.25 14.49 -9.26
N SER A 68 13.62 15.29 -10.30
CA SER A 68 13.62 14.85 -11.69
C SER A 68 14.63 13.74 -11.96
N ALA A 69 14.17 12.68 -12.64
CA ALA A 69 14.99 11.60 -13.18
C ALA A 69 14.34 10.96 -14.40
N PHE A 70 13.03 10.77 -14.38
CA PHE A 70 12.29 10.16 -15.48
C PHE A 70 11.37 11.19 -16.11
N LYS A 71 11.23 11.14 -17.42
CA LYS A 71 10.19 11.91 -18.09
C LYS A 71 8.81 11.44 -17.58
N ASP A 72 7.91 12.39 -17.32
CA ASP A 72 6.53 12.12 -16.89
C ASP A 72 6.43 11.22 -15.64
N GLN A 73 7.37 11.39 -14.71
CA GLN A 73 7.45 10.56 -13.49
C GLN A 73 6.30 10.81 -12.53
N THR A 74 5.96 9.77 -11.78
CA THR A 74 5.07 9.88 -10.62
C THR A 74 5.89 9.96 -9.34
N LEU A 75 5.43 10.77 -8.38
CA LEU A 75 6.02 10.89 -7.04
C LEU A 75 4.99 10.52 -6.00
N ARG A 76 5.38 9.68 -5.06
CA ARG A 76 4.55 9.30 -3.90
C ARG A 76 5.36 9.44 -2.62
N LEU A 77 4.95 10.36 -1.76
CA LEU A 77 5.53 10.48 -0.42
C LEU A 77 5.15 9.25 0.41
N ALA A 78 6.15 8.58 0.97
CA ALA A 78 5.92 7.47 1.87
C ALA A 78 5.35 7.99 3.21
N ARG A 79 4.29 7.34 3.70
CA ARG A 79 3.56 7.76 4.90
C ARG A 79 3.48 6.60 5.88
N LYS A 80 3.46 6.91 7.17
CA LYS A 80 3.05 5.92 8.18
C LYS A 80 1.61 5.51 7.90
N PRO A 81 1.24 4.25 8.12
CA PRO A 81 -0.15 3.82 7.97
C PRO A 81 -1.06 4.75 8.76
N TRP A 82 -2.09 5.25 8.07
CA TRP A 82 -3.05 6.14 8.69
C TRP A 82 -3.91 5.37 9.70
N ARG A 83 -4.06 5.93 10.90
CA ARG A 83 -4.92 5.40 11.94
C ARG A 83 -5.99 6.41 12.26
N GLN A 84 -7.23 6.06 12.03
CA GLN A 84 -8.36 6.86 12.51
C GLN A 84 -8.56 6.57 13.99
N LYS A 85 -7.96 7.40 14.84
CA LYS A 85 -8.16 7.31 16.31
C LYS A 85 -9.53 7.82 16.75
N ASP A 86 -10.15 8.67 15.95
CA ASP A 86 -11.40 9.33 16.26
C ASP A 86 -12.37 9.14 15.08
N ARG A 87 -13.45 8.42 15.32
CA ARG A 87 -14.48 8.12 14.33
C ARG A 87 -15.10 9.38 13.72
N ASP A 88 -15.14 10.48 14.45
CA ASP A 88 -15.82 11.71 14.06
C ASP A 88 -14.88 12.72 13.38
N ARG A 89 -13.58 12.46 13.34
CA ARG A 89 -12.62 13.30 12.61
C ARG A 89 -12.67 13.01 11.11
N LYS A 90 -13.04 14.02 10.35
CA LYS A 90 -13.08 13.95 8.87
C LYS A 90 -11.71 13.93 8.22
N GLU A 91 -10.70 14.56 8.86
CA GLU A 91 -9.33 14.63 8.35
C GLU A 91 -8.33 14.47 9.50
N VAL A 92 -7.33 13.63 9.30
CA VAL A 92 -6.19 13.48 10.21
C VAL A 92 -4.92 13.73 9.42
N ALA A 93 -4.05 14.58 9.95
CA ALA A 93 -2.76 14.86 9.34
C ALA A 93 -1.93 13.57 9.27
N SER A 94 -1.50 13.20 8.06
CA SER A 94 -0.63 12.05 7.87
C SER A 94 0.81 12.39 8.25
N VAL A 95 1.50 11.44 8.87
CA VAL A 95 2.92 11.55 9.23
C VAL A 95 3.74 10.84 8.16
N TRP A 96 4.82 11.46 7.70
CA TRP A 96 5.71 10.82 6.74
C TRP A 96 6.43 9.61 7.35
N LEU A 97 6.84 8.70 6.51
CA LEU A 97 7.66 7.56 6.91
C LEU A 97 9.10 8.04 7.07
N GLY A 98 9.68 7.84 8.25
CA GLY A 98 11.02 8.30 8.60
C GLY A 98 11.08 8.93 9.98
N ASP A 99 12.10 9.75 10.22
CA ASP A 99 12.29 10.52 11.45
C ASP A 99 12.00 12.03 11.24
N ASN A 100 12.38 12.89 12.18
CA ASN A 100 12.11 14.33 12.09
C ASN A 100 12.86 15.03 10.95
N ASN A 101 13.98 14.47 10.49
CA ASN A 101 14.88 15.08 9.50
C ASN A 101 14.95 14.31 8.18
N ARG A 102 14.41 13.09 8.12
CA ARG A 102 14.51 12.22 6.95
C ARG A 102 13.17 11.58 6.61
N PHE A 103 12.83 11.57 5.34
CA PHE A 103 11.67 10.86 4.84
C PHE A 103 11.96 10.19 3.49
N PHE A 104 11.02 9.35 3.04
CA PHE A 104 11.16 8.56 1.82
C PHE A 104 10.10 8.92 0.78
N VAL A 105 10.51 8.84 -0.48
CA VAL A 105 9.67 9.13 -1.65
C VAL A 105 9.84 8.00 -2.65
N THR A 106 8.74 7.44 -3.13
CA THR A 106 8.76 6.54 -4.28
C THR A 106 8.61 7.36 -5.56
N ARG A 107 9.51 7.16 -6.49
CA ARG A 107 9.50 7.76 -7.83
C ARG A 107 9.35 6.65 -8.86
N SER A 108 8.40 6.76 -9.78
CA SER A 108 8.22 5.77 -10.85
C SER A 108 8.15 6.43 -12.22
N SER A 109 8.69 5.75 -13.23
CA SER A 109 8.51 6.14 -14.63
C SER A 109 7.07 5.91 -15.08
N ARG A 110 6.65 6.63 -16.12
CA ARG A 110 5.29 6.50 -16.66
C ARG A 110 4.97 5.10 -17.19
N ASP A 111 5.96 4.45 -17.79
CA ASP A 111 5.83 3.08 -18.30
C ASP A 111 5.88 2.01 -17.20
N LEU A 112 6.13 2.43 -15.94
CA LEU A 112 6.26 1.55 -14.78
C LEU A 112 7.34 0.45 -14.92
N HIS A 113 8.37 0.71 -15.75
CA HIS A 113 9.53 -0.16 -15.86
C HIS A 113 10.65 0.23 -14.88
N ARG A 114 10.55 1.41 -14.25
CA ARG A 114 11.56 1.96 -13.34
C ARG A 114 10.89 2.50 -12.08
N ILE A 115 11.30 1.97 -10.96
CA ILE A 115 10.86 2.42 -9.63
C ILE A 115 12.11 2.72 -8.80
N ASP A 116 12.17 3.92 -8.23
CA ASP A 116 13.18 4.31 -7.26
C ASP A 116 12.52 4.54 -5.90
N ILE A 117 13.05 3.95 -4.85
CA ILE A 117 12.84 4.42 -3.49
C ILE A 117 13.95 5.42 -3.20
N CYS A 118 13.55 6.65 -2.92
CA CYS A 118 14.46 7.74 -2.63
C CYS A 118 14.35 8.16 -1.17
N SER A 119 15.46 8.57 -0.57
CA SER A 119 15.48 9.29 0.70
C SER A 119 15.67 10.78 0.48
N TYR A 120 15.15 11.58 1.39
CA TYR A 120 15.44 13.00 1.49
C TYR A 120 15.79 13.34 2.92
N THR A 121 16.90 14.03 3.11
CA THR A 121 17.29 14.60 4.40
C THR A 121 17.09 16.10 4.39
N VAL A 122 16.48 16.67 5.40
CA VAL A 122 16.21 18.10 5.53
C VAL A 122 17.52 18.89 5.36
N GLY A 123 17.47 19.91 4.52
CA GLY A 123 18.63 20.71 4.16
C GLY A 123 19.30 20.32 2.83
N GLN A 124 19.04 19.15 2.29
CA GLN A 124 19.51 18.76 0.96
C GLN A 124 18.73 19.50 -0.15
N ASP A 125 19.29 19.49 -1.38
CA ASP A 125 18.65 20.11 -2.55
C ASP A 125 17.79 19.12 -3.36
N SER A 126 18.02 17.83 -3.22
CA SER A 126 17.37 16.79 -4.01
C SER A 126 17.15 15.52 -3.21
N ILE A 127 16.18 14.73 -3.66
CA ILE A 127 16.04 13.33 -3.21
C ILE A 127 17.22 12.50 -3.74
N CYS A 128 17.61 11.47 -2.97
CA CYS A 128 18.67 10.54 -3.33
C CYS A 128 18.07 9.12 -3.51
N PRO A 129 18.19 8.48 -4.68
CA PRO A 129 17.76 7.10 -4.85
C PRO A 129 18.63 6.18 -3.99
N ILE A 130 17.99 5.31 -3.22
CA ILE A 130 18.62 4.32 -2.34
C ILE A 130 18.28 2.88 -2.75
N ILE A 131 17.14 2.65 -3.38
CA ILE A 131 16.78 1.36 -3.97
C ILE A 131 16.26 1.63 -5.37
N GLU A 132 16.80 0.92 -6.36
CA GLU A 132 16.41 1.07 -7.75
C GLU A 132 15.91 -0.26 -8.31
N GLU A 133 14.70 -0.26 -8.85
CA GLU A 133 14.14 -1.40 -9.58
C GLU A 133 14.01 -1.08 -11.07
N ARG A 134 14.47 -2.02 -11.88
CA ARG A 134 14.48 -1.92 -13.33
C ARG A 134 14.02 -3.24 -13.93
N MET A 135 12.88 -3.21 -14.60
CA MET A 135 12.33 -4.38 -15.29
C MET A 135 11.93 -4.01 -16.73
N ASN A 136 11.88 -4.98 -17.58
CA ASN A 136 11.38 -4.81 -18.96
C ASN A 136 9.86 -5.05 -19.07
N THR A 137 9.21 -5.25 -17.93
CA THR A 137 7.77 -5.47 -17.79
C THR A 137 7.18 -4.43 -16.84
N TYR A 138 5.85 -4.34 -16.83
CA TYR A 138 5.11 -3.56 -15.86
C TYR A 138 5.47 -3.98 -14.43
N GLN A 139 5.62 -3.00 -13.55
CA GLN A 139 5.84 -3.18 -12.12
C GLN A 139 4.75 -2.48 -11.33
N GLU A 140 4.24 -3.11 -10.30
CA GLU A 140 3.35 -2.44 -9.37
C GLU A 140 4.12 -1.57 -8.36
N VAL A 141 3.58 -0.37 -8.11
CA VAL A 141 4.10 0.52 -7.06
C VAL A 141 3.31 0.29 -5.78
N ARG A 142 3.89 -0.48 -4.86
CA ARG A 142 3.31 -0.77 -3.55
C ARG A 142 3.84 0.16 -2.46
N PRO A 143 3.07 0.41 -1.38
CA PRO A 143 3.54 1.22 -0.26
C PRO A 143 4.82 0.65 0.37
N LEU A 144 5.77 1.53 0.66
CA LEU A 144 6.95 1.20 1.44
C LEU A 144 6.56 1.06 2.92
N ALA A 145 7.03 0.01 3.59
CA ALA A 145 6.94 -0.11 5.03
C ALA A 145 8.31 0.11 5.68
N ALA A 146 8.34 0.53 6.95
CA ALA A 146 9.57 0.77 7.67
C ALA A 146 9.54 0.17 9.07
N VAL A 147 10.74 -0.04 9.61
CA VAL A 147 11.01 -0.47 10.98
C VAL A 147 11.94 0.56 11.61
N GLY A 148 11.67 0.93 12.87
CA GLY A 148 12.51 1.87 13.62
C GLY A 148 12.63 3.24 12.97
N ASP A 149 11.51 3.85 12.54
CA ASP A 149 11.46 5.16 11.89
C ASP A 149 12.36 5.29 10.65
N GLY A 150 12.46 4.21 9.86
CA GLY A 150 13.22 4.19 8.62
C GLY A 150 14.66 3.73 8.74
N LYS A 151 15.05 3.16 9.88
CA LYS A 151 16.36 2.46 10.04
C LYS A 151 16.42 1.20 9.19
N GLU A 152 15.27 0.57 8.97
CA GLU A 152 15.12 -0.53 8.02
C GLU A 152 13.86 -0.31 7.18
N LEU A 153 13.88 -0.81 5.95
CA LEU A 153 12.79 -0.68 4.99
C LEU A 153 12.36 -2.05 4.49
N ILE A 154 11.06 -2.25 4.37
CA ILE A 154 10.48 -3.45 3.75
C ILE A 154 9.87 -3.03 2.42
N GLN A 155 10.42 -3.56 1.35
CA GLN A 155 9.94 -3.33 -0.01
C GLN A 155 9.27 -4.59 -0.56
N TRP A 156 8.12 -4.41 -1.19
CA TRP A 156 7.46 -5.38 -2.03
C TRP A 156 8.04 -5.31 -3.44
N SER A 157 8.36 -6.44 -4.05
CA SER A 157 8.99 -6.50 -5.37
C SER A 157 8.72 -7.81 -6.10
N GLU A 158 8.55 -7.74 -7.42
CA GLU A 158 8.37 -8.89 -8.33
C GLU A 158 9.67 -9.33 -9.02
N ARG A 159 10.83 -8.81 -8.59
CA ARG A 159 12.15 -9.01 -9.26
C ARG A 159 12.56 -10.46 -9.50
N ASP A 160 12.00 -11.39 -8.74
CA ASP A 160 12.29 -12.83 -8.85
C ASP A 160 11.16 -13.61 -9.55
N GLY A 161 10.27 -12.92 -10.28
CA GLY A 161 9.16 -13.53 -11.04
C GLY A 161 7.88 -13.73 -10.22
N TRP A 162 7.95 -13.60 -8.89
CA TRP A 162 6.84 -13.59 -7.94
C TRP A 162 6.98 -12.41 -6.99
N ALA A 163 5.85 -11.90 -6.53
CA ALA A 163 5.84 -10.80 -5.57
C ALA A 163 6.26 -11.25 -4.18
N HIS A 164 7.30 -10.64 -3.65
CA HIS A 164 7.86 -10.97 -2.35
C HIS A 164 8.30 -9.73 -1.57
N LEU A 165 8.59 -9.92 -0.28
CA LEU A 165 9.08 -8.90 0.63
C LEU A 165 10.60 -9.00 0.79
N TYR A 166 11.26 -7.84 0.77
CA TYR A 166 12.70 -7.69 0.88
C TYR A 166 13.02 -6.68 1.99
N LEU A 167 13.95 -7.03 2.88
CA LEU A 167 14.41 -6.16 3.96
C LEU A 167 15.70 -5.45 3.55
N TYR A 168 15.70 -4.13 3.70
CA TYR A 168 16.85 -3.26 3.47
C TYR A 168 17.20 -2.53 4.77
N ASP A 169 18.44 -2.04 4.89
CA ASP A 169 18.74 -0.99 5.84
C ASP A 169 18.20 0.37 5.35
N GLY A 170 18.30 1.40 6.21
CA GLY A 170 17.82 2.74 5.86
C GLY A 170 18.64 3.43 4.76
N GLU A 171 19.78 2.90 4.37
CA GLU A 171 20.62 3.39 3.29
C GLU A 171 20.36 2.67 1.96
N GLY A 172 19.47 1.67 1.96
CA GLY A 172 19.07 0.92 0.77
C GLY A 172 19.95 -0.30 0.47
N ASN A 173 20.77 -0.74 1.42
CA ASN A 173 21.51 -2.00 1.28
C ASN A 173 20.59 -3.18 1.60
N LEU A 174 20.48 -4.13 0.68
CA LEU A 174 19.67 -5.34 0.88
C LEU A 174 20.27 -6.18 2.04
N LYS A 175 19.45 -6.44 3.06
CA LYS A 175 19.80 -7.31 4.19
C LYS A 175 19.44 -8.76 3.89
N ASN A 176 18.18 -9.01 3.55
CA ASN A 176 17.71 -10.33 3.17
C ASN A 176 16.36 -10.28 2.45
N ARG A 177 16.02 -11.38 1.81
CA ARG A 177 14.69 -11.67 1.30
C ARG A 177 13.85 -12.27 2.43
N ILE A 178 12.72 -11.64 2.76
CA ILE A 178 11.83 -12.08 3.84
C ILE A 178 10.96 -13.27 3.39
N THR A 179 10.36 -13.18 2.19
CA THR A 179 9.49 -14.23 1.65
C THR A 179 10.04 -14.79 0.35
N ARG A 180 9.71 -16.05 0.01
CA ARG A 180 10.16 -16.72 -1.22
C ARG A 180 9.23 -17.86 -1.61
N GLY A 181 9.18 -18.20 -2.89
CA GLY A 181 8.42 -19.35 -3.39
C GLY A 181 7.60 -19.02 -4.64
N PRO A 182 6.94 -20.01 -5.25
CA PRO A 182 6.08 -19.79 -6.42
C PRO A 182 4.65 -19.37 -5.99
N TRP A 183 4.53 -18.22 -5.32
CA TRP A 183 3.29 -17.66 -4.81
C TRP A 183 3.42 -16.14 -4.63
N HIS A 184 2.31 -15.44 -4.50
CA HIS A 184 2.24 -13.99 -4.55
C HIS A 184 1.96 -13.40 -3.16
N VAL A 185 2.77 -12.44 -2.72
CA VAL A 185 2.44 -11.55 -1.60
C VAL A 185 1.60 -10.40 -2.15
N ASP A 186 0.38 -10.22 -1.64
CA ASP A 186 -0.44 -9.09 -2.06
C ASP A 186 -0.07 -7.81 -1.30
N GLN A 187 -0.20 -7.79 0.02
CA GLN A 187 0.06 -6.58 0.80
C GLN A 187 0.55 -6.87 2.22
N ILE A 188 1.30 -5.91 2.77
CA ILE A 188 1.65 -5.89 4.19
C ILE A 188 0.44 -5.40 4.99
N VAL A 189 0.00 -6.20 5.95
CA VAL A 189 -1.08 -5.84 6.88
C VAL A 189 -0.52 -5.11 8.09
N LYS A 190 0.58 -5.62 8.68
CA LYS A 190 1.17 -5.09 9.89
C LYS A 190 2.63 -5.48 10.04
N VAL A 191 3.41 -4.60 10.64
CA VAL A 191 4.75 -4.91 11.13
C VAL A 191 4.75 -4.79 12.66
N ASP A 192 5.06 -5.89 13.34
CA ASP A 192 5.35 -5.92 14.78
C ASP A 192 6.86 -5.70 14.94
N GLU A 193 7.23 -4.44 15.16
CA GLU A 193 8.64 -4.06 15.28
C GLU A 193 9.31 -4.69 16.51
N ALA A 194 8.56 -4.82 17.61
CA ALA A 194 9.10 -5.36 18.86
C ALA A 194 9.47 -6.86 18.74
N LYS A 195 8.63 -7.62 18.04
CA LYS A 195 8.86 -9.05 17.77
C LYS A 195 9.63 -9.29 16.48
N ARG A 196 9.84 -8.23 15.66
CA ARG A 196 10.44 -8.33 14.33
C ARG A 196 9.71 -9.32 13.41
N VAL A 197 8.39 -9.19 13.35
CA VAL A 197 7.50 -10.03 12.55
C VAL A 197 6.69 -9.14 11.61
N VAL A 198 6.53 -9.57 10.36
CA VAL A 198 5.61 -8.97 9.40
C VAL A 198 4.42 -9.89 9.17
N TYR A 199 3.22 -9.30 9.19
CA TYR A 199 1.95 -9.92 8.81
C TYR A 199 1.56 -9.41 7.43
N PHE A 200 1.19 -10.31 6.53
CA PHE A 200 0.91 -9.97 5.13
C PHE A 200 -0.16 -10.90 4.54
N LEU A 201 -0.90 -10.39 3.57
CA LEU A 201 -1.78 -11.21 2.74
C LEU A 201 -0.98 -11.80 1.57
N ALA A 202 -1.31 -13.05 1.26
CA ALA A 202 -0.72 -13.75 0.13
C ALA A 202 -1.69 -14.80 -0.43
N ASN A 203 -1.53 -15.12 -1.70
CA ASN A 203 -2.34 -16.08 -2.42
C ASN A 203 -1.48 -17.02 -3.29
N GLY A 204 -2.10 -18.14 -3.72
CA GLY A 204 -1.45 -19.14 -4.58
C GLY A 204 -0.40 -20.01 -3.89
N LYS A 205 -0.29 -19.95 -2.54
CA LYS A 205 0.66 -20.78 -1.78
C LYS A 205 0.10 -22.13 -1.36
N GLU A 206 -1.16 -22.17 -0.96
CA GLU A 206 -1.79 -23.39 -0.50
C GLU A 206 -2.20 -24.26 -1.69
N LYS A 207 -1.92 -25.57 -1.58
CA LYS A 207 -2.26 -26.53 -2.63
C LYS A 207 -3.73 -26.90 -2.56
N ASP A 208 -4.30 -27.22 -3.71
CA ASP A 208 -5.67 -27.72 -3.85
C ASP A 208 -6.76 -26.69 -3.42
N GLU A 209 -6.37 -25.40 -3.31
CA GLU A 209 -7.27 -24.28 -3.09
C GLU A 209 -7.34 -23.39 -4.35
N ASN A 210 -8.35 -22.55 -4.40
CA ASN A 210 -8.42 -21.52 -5.44
C ASN A 210 -7.20 -20.58 -5.30
N PRO A 211 -6.33 -20.45 -6.34
CA PRO A 211 -5.11 -19.64 -6.26
C PRO A 211 -5.35 -18.14 -6.05
N TYR A 212 -6.59 -17.67 -6.15
CA TYR A 212 -6.98 -16.29 -5.87
C TYR A 212 -7.44 -16.08 -4.43
N TYR A 213 -7.54 -17.13 -3.61
CA TYR A 213 -7.89 -16.96 -2.21
C TYR A 213 -6.70 -16.39 -1.44
N GLU A 214 -6.96 -15.31 -0.72
CA GLU A 214 -5.98 -14.62 0.11
C GLU A 214 -6.02 -15.16 1.52
N HIS A 215 -4.83 -15.42 2.06
CA HIS A 215 -4.63 -15.79 3.45
C HIS A 215 -3.70 -14.82 4.15
N LEU A 216 -3.93 -14.62 5.45
CA LEU A 216 -2.98 -13.93 6.31
C LEU A 216 -1.85 -14.88 6.69
N TYR A 217 -0.64 -14.44 6.46
CA TYR A 217 0.60 -15.07 6.90
C TYR A 217 1.37 -14.17 7.85
N ARG A 218 2.27 -14.76 8.61
CA ARG A 218 3.28 -14.06 9.38
C ARG A 218 4.65 -14.69 9.14
N VAL A 219 5.71 -13.88 9.24
CA VAL A 219 7.09 -14.33 9.09
C VAL A 219 8.02 -13.37 9.84
N GLY A 220 9.13 -13.87 10.36
CA GLY A 220 10.19 -13.03 10.90
C GLY A 220 10.83 -12.15 9.82
N LEU A 221 11.29 -10.96 10.17
CA LEU A 221 11.98 -10.07 9.23
C LEU A 221 13.27 -10.68 8.66
N ASP A 222 13.81 -11.69 9.31
CA ASP A 222 14.94 -12.52 8.83
C ASP A 222 14.51 -13.62 7.84
N GLY A 223 13.21 -13.76 7.59
CA GLY A 223 12.62 -14.79 6.72
C GLY A 223 12.34 -16.11 7.42
N SER A 224 12.56 -16.21 8.74
CA SER A 224 12.29 -17.43 9.50
C SER A 224 10.84 -17.52 9.99
N GLY A 225 10.37 -18.74 10.28
CA GLY A 225 9.10 -18.96 10.94
C GLY A 225 7.86 -18.56 10.13
N LEU A 226 7.87 -18.71 8.79
CA LEU A 226 6.69 -18.49 7.96
C LEU A 226 5.54 -19.39 8.42
N GLN A 227 4.41 -18.77 8.73
CA GLN A 227 3.22 -19.45 9.25
C GLN A 227 1.96 -18.83 8.65
N GLN A 228 1.01 -19.67 8.22
CA GLN A 228 -0.35 -19.27 7.89
C GLN A 228 -1.11 -18.96 9.18
N VAL A 229 -1.83 -17.85 9.21
CA VAL A 229 -2.62 -17.38 10.37
C VAL A 229 -4.11 -17.69 10.18
N THR A 230 -4.64 -17.46 8.97
CA THR A 230 -6.05 -17.74 8.64
C THR A 230 -6.18 -19.10 7.97
N PRO A 231 -6.88 -20.05 8.60
CA PRO A 231 -7.06 -21.41 8.06
C PRO A 231 -8.28 -21.50 7.13
N GLY A 232 -8.32 -22.58 6.34
CA GLY A 232 -9.47 -22.99 5.53
C GLY A 232 -9.45 -22.42 4.12
N ASP A 233 -10.13 -23.11 3.21
CA ASP A 233 -10.25 -22.82 1.79
C ASP A 233 -11.27 -21.69 1.57
N TYR A 234 -10.87 -20.44 1.89
CA TYR A 234 -11.70 -19.24 1.81
C TYR A 234 -10.88 -18.04 1.35
N PHE A 235 -11.57 -17.04 0.77
CA PHE A 235 -11.05 -15.70 0.65
C PHE A 235 -11.15 -14.98 2.00
N HIS A 236 -10.04 -14.44 2.49
CA HIS A 236 -9.97 -13.76 3.79
C HIS A 236 -9.72 -12.26 3.62
N THR A 237 -10.53 -11.47 4.32
CA THR A 237 -10.28 -10.04 4.52
C THR A 237 -9.97 -9.82 6.00
N VAL A 238 -8.83 -9.21 6.29
CA VAL A 238 -8.36 -9.10 7.66
C VAL A 238 -8.07 -7.66 8.07
N SER A 239 -8.22 -7.41 9.36
CA SER A 239 -7.67 -6.22 10.01
C SER A 239 -7.00 -6.63 11.33
N MET A 240 -5.97 -5.89 11.71
CA MET A 240 -5.22 -6.13 12.95
C MET A 240 -5.25 -4.90 13.84
N ASP A 241 -5.21 -5.14 15.15
CA ASP A 241 -5.03 -4.08 16.13
C ASP A 241 -3.63 -3.47 16.08
N ASP A 242 -3.46 -2.36 16.77
CA ASP A 242 -2.21 -1.60 16.76
C ASP A 242 -1.01 -2.34 17.30
N ASN A 243 -1.25 -3.26 18.23
CA ASN A 243 -0.19 -4.03 18.90
C ASN A 243 0.09 -5.38 18.22
N ALA A 244 -0.57 -5.66 17.09
CA ALA A 244 -0.52 -6.94 16.39
C ALA A 244 -0.83 -8.13 17.33
N ALA A 245 -1.80 -7.95 18.23
CA ALA A 245 -2.23 -8.98 19.18
C ALA A 245 -3.47 -9.72 18.69
N PHE A 246 -4.36 -9.02 18.01
CA PHE A 246 -5.65 -9.54 17.55
C PHE A 246 -5.84 -9.35 16.06
N VAL A 247 -6.57 -10.28 15.46
CA VAL A 247 -6.99 -10.27 14.06
C VAL A 247 -8.51 -10.39 14.00
N VAL A 248 -9.16 -9.44 13.34
CA VAL A 248 -10.54 -9.61 12.88
C VAL A 248 -10.46 -10.20 11.48
N ASN A 249 -10.97 -11.41 11.33
CA ASN A 249 -10.95 -12.18 10.09
C ASN A 249 -12.36 -12.35 9.54
N ASN A 250 -12.68 -11.67 8.44
CA ASN A 250 -13.88 -11.91 7.67
C ASN A 250 -13.55 -12.86 6.51
N TYR A 251 -14.31 -13.94 6.37
CA TYR A 251 -14.02 -14.94 5.35
C TYR A 251 -15.29 -15.53 4.73
N SER A 252 -15.19 -15.84 3.46
CA SER A 252 -16.24 -16.50 2.69
C SER A 252 -15.68 -17.09 1.40
N ARG A 253 -16.50 -17.82 0.71
CA ARG A 253 -16.33 -18.18 -0.70
C ARG A 253 -17.70 -18.26 -1.36
N VAL A 254 -17.74 -18.54 -2.67
CA VAL A 254 -18.95 -18.46 -3.50
C VAL A 254 -20.13 -19.30 -2.95
N ASN A 255 -19.87 -20.38 -2.22
CA ASN A 255 -20.88 -21.28 -1.68
C ASN A 255 -20.93 -21.33 -0.13
N THR A 256 -20.36 -20.34 0.55
CA THR A 256 -20.39 -20.25 2.00
C THR A 256 -20.86 -18.88 2.48
N ILE A 257 -21.55 -18.89 3.60
CA ILE A 257 -22.04 -17.68 4.26
C ILE A 257 -20.85 -16.89 4.83
N PRO A 258 -20.76 -15.56 4.60
CA PRO A 258 -19.73 -14.74 5.24
C PRO A 258 -19.77 -14.85 6.76
N ARG A 259 -18.60 -15.04 7.34
CA ARG A 259 -18.39 -15.13 8.79
C ARG A 259 -17.23 -14.23 9.21
N THR A 260 -17.36 -13.64 10.38
CA THR A 260 -16.31 -12.80 10.98
C THR A 260 -15.93 -13.39 12.34
N ASP A 261 -14.64 -13.71 12.47
CA ASP A 261 -14.07 -14.23 13.70
C ASP A 261 -13.03 -13.28 14.28
N LEU A 262 -12.96 -13.21 15.61
CA LEU A 262 -11.83 -12.64 16.34
C LEU A 262 -10.83 -13.76 16.61
N MET A 263 -9.57 -13.50 16.27
CA MET A 263 -8.47 -14.44 16.43
C MET A 263 -7.29 -13.76 17.16
N ASP A 264 -6.41 -14.54 17.77
CA ASP A 264 -5.10 -14.02 18.16
C ASP A 264 -4.14 -13.99 16.96
N SER A 265 -3.02 -13.32 17.12
CA SER A 265 -2.02 -13.16 16.06
C SER A 265 -1.27 -14.44 15.65
N ASN A 266 -1.53 -15.56 16.33
CA ASN A 266 -1.03 -16.89 15.98
C ASN A 266 -2.05 -17.74 15.21
N GLY A 267 -3.27 -17.20 14.99
CA GLY A 267 -4.32 -17.89 14.26
C GLY A 267 -5.30 -18.67 15.13
N ARG A 268 -5.20 -18.57 16.48
CA ARG A 268 -6.17 -19.23 17.35
C ARG A 268 -7.45 -18.39 17.40
N LYS A 269 -8.56 -18.98 16.98
CA LYS A 269 -9.90 -18.39 17.11
C LYS A 269 -10.24 -18.16 18.58
N LEU A 270 -10.68 -16.97 18.93
CA LEU A 270 -11.14 -16.58 20.26
C LEU A 270 -12.67 -16.61 20.34
N MET A 271 -13.35 -16.05 19.34
CA MET A 271 -14.80 -16.04 19.26
C MET A 271 -15.29 -15.72 17.84
N THR A 272 -16.53 -16.08 17.54
CA THR A 272 -17.25 -15.57 16.36
C THR A 272 -17.86 -14.22 16.74
N LEU A 273 -17.61 -13.21 15.89
CA LEU A 273 -18.19 -11.86 16.04
C LEU A 273 -19.53 -11.78 15.30
N GLU A 274 -19.58 -12.30 14.07
CA GLU A 274 -20.75 -12.19 13.20
C GLU A 274 -20.80 -13.36 12.22
N GLU A 275 -22.01 -13.78 11.90
CA GLU A 275 -22.31 -14.74 10.83
C GLU A 275 -23.54 -14.23 10.08
N SER A 276 -23.46 -14.12 8.76
CA SER A 276 -24.57 -13.62 7.95
C SER A 276 -25.75 -14.59 7.96
N ASP A 277 -26.98 -14.08 8.10
CA ASP A 277 -28.18 -14.86 8.02
C ASP A 277 -28.75 -14.87 6.58
N PHE A 278 -28.72 -16.03 5.93
CA PHE A 278 -29.25 -16.25 4.59
C PHE A 278 -30.59 -17.01 4.59
N SER A 279 -31.19 -17.23 5.75
CA SER A 279 -32.41 -18.02 5.90
C SER A 279 -33.53 -17.51 4.98
N GLY A 280 -33.71 -16.20 4.85
CA GLY A 280 -34.69 -15.59 3.97
C GLY A 280 -34.46 -15.86 2.47
N LEU A 281 -33.20 -15.84 2.03
CA LEU A 281 -32.84 -16.17 0.65
C LEU A 281 -33.05 -17.65 0.35
N LEU A 282 -32.64 -18.53 1.26
CA LEU A 282 -32.83 -19.98 1.12
C LEU A 282 -34.32 -20.34 1.09
N ALA A 283 -35.14 -19.70 1.93
CA ALA A 283 -36.60 -19.88 1.93
C ALA A 283 -37.25 -19.39 0.63
N ALA A 284 -36.65 -18.39 -0.04
CA ALA A 284 -37.07 -17.91 -1.36
C ALA A 284 -36.59 -18.80 -2.53
N GLY A 285 -35.89 -19.92 -2.24
CA GLY A 285 -35.43 -20.87 -3.26
C GLY A 285 -34.03 -20.58 -3.83
N TYR A 286 -33.28 -19.67 -3.22
CA TYR A 286 -31.87 -19.46 -3.60
C TYR A 286 -31.04 -20.71 -3.31
N GLN A 287 -30.13 -21.05 -4.22
CA GLN A 287 -29.19 -22.15 -4.06
C GLN A 287 -27.77 -21.61 -4.24
N PHE A 288 -26.85 -22.03 -3.38
CA PHE A 288 -25.45 -21.68 -3.57
C PHE A 288 -24.90 -22.33 -4.84
N PRO A 289 -24.08 -21.62 -5.61
CA PRO A 289 -23.37 -22.22 -6.74
C PRO A 289 -22.39 -23.27 -6.27
N GLU A 290 -22.05 -24.20 -7.16
CA GLU A 290 -20.89 -25.06 -6.95
C GLU A 290 -19.59 -24.25 -7.15
N PRO A 291 -18.55 -24.46 -6.34
CA PRO A 291 -17.29 -23.75 -6.45
C PRO A 291 -16.48 -24.16 -7.68
#